data_108f3b8bdc2c479c936fda246e953394
#
_entry.id   108f3b8bdc2c479c936fda246e953394
#
_cell.length_a   1.000
_cell.length_b   1.000
_cell.length_c   1.000
_cell.angle_alpha   90.00
_cell.angle_beta   90.00
_cell.angle_gamma   90.00
#
_symmetry.space_group_name_H-M   'P 1'
#
loop_
_entity.id
_entity.type
_entity.pdbx_description
1 polymer ?
#
loop_
_entity_poly.entity_id
_entity_poly.type
_entity_poly.pdbx_seq_one_letter_code
_entity_poly.pdbx_strand_id
1 'polypeptide(L)'
;MIRIYVADARLEERSALRLMLQDMEMDVVGEGADWPTTIAEAPGLETDILLIDWDLLPIEPTEAIKSLRNACPAALLIILISRLDARQQAALSAGADTFISKGETPQRIAERLKAVILEMNIKKII
;
A
#
# COMPACT_ATOMS: atom_id res chain seq x y z
N MET A 1 -8.28 8.29 13.38
CA MET A 1 -6.97 8.09 12.73
C MET A 1 -7.11 7.12 11.57
N ILE A 2 -6.41 7.39 10.50
CA ILE A 2 -6.33 6.47 9.36
C ILE A 2 -5.55 5.23 9.77
N ARG A 3 -6.11 4.07 9.54
CA ARG A 3 -5.51 2.76 9.86
C ARG A 3 -4.83 2.22 8.59
N ILE A 4 -3.54 1.95 8.70
CA ILE A 4 -2.74 1.53 7.55
C ILE A 4 -1.97 0.25 7.85
N TYR A 5 -1.92 -0.66 6.87
CA TYR A 5 -1.10 -1.86 6.87
C TYR A 5 0.06 -1.67 5.89
N VAL A 6 1.26 -2.00 6.32
CA VAL A 6 2.47 -1.86 5.50
C VAL A 6 3.07 -3.23 5.21
N ALA A 7 3.24 -3.56 3.95
CA ALA A 7 3.90 -4.80 3.53
C ALA A 7 5.14 -4.49 2.68
N ASP A 8 6.30 -4.83 3.23
CA ASP A 8 7.59 -4.62 2.59
C ASP A 8 8.56 -5.67 3.14
N ALA A 9 9.25 -6.39 2.25
CA ALA A 9 10.15 -7.47 2.65
C ALA A 9 11.40 -6.96 3.37
N ARG A 10 11.80 -5.72 3.14
CA ARG A 10 13.02 -5.15 3.73
C ARG A 10 12.71 -4.44 5.04
N LEU A 11 13.35 -4.90 6.11
CA LEU A 11 13.12 -4.35 7.45
C LEU A 11 13.42 -2.84 7.52
N GLU A 12 14.51 -2.40 6.90
CA GLU A 12 14.90 -0.99 6.93
C GLU A 12 13.87 -0.10 6.22
N GLU A 13 13.40 -0.52 5.06
CA GLU A 13 12.36 0.21 4.32
C GLU A 13 11.05 0.22 5.07
N ARG A 14 10.65 -0.93 5.60
CA ARG A 14 9.41 -1.05 6.37
C ARG A 14 9.43 -0.18 7.62
N SER A 15 10.56 -0.15 8.32
CA SER A 15 10.74 0.69 9.51
C SER A 15 10.69 2.17 9.18
N ALA A 16 11.33 2.57 8.07
CA ALA A 16 11.32 3.96 7.62
C ALA A 16 9.90 4.40 7.23
N LEU A 17 9.16 3.54 6.53
CA LEU A 17 7.77 3.81 6.19
C LEU A 17 6.90 3.96 7.44
N ARG A 18 7.07 3.07 8.41
CA ARG A 18 6.33 3.15 9.67
C ARG A 18 6.56 4.47 10.38
N LEU A 19 7.82 4.89 10.52
CA LEU A 19 8.15 6.16 11.16
C LEU A 19 7.53 7.35 10.43
N MET A 20 7.62 7.35 9.11
CA MET A 20 7.02 8.39 8.27
C MET A 20 5.50 8.47 8.48
N LEU A 21 4.84 7.31 8.47
CA LEU A 21 3.38 7.24 8.63
C LEU A 21 2.95 7.69 10.03
N GLN A 22 3.72 7.34 11.06
CA GLN A 22 3.47 7.79 12.43
C GLN A 22 3.62 9.30 12.53
N ASP A 23 4.62 9.88 11.87
CA ASP A 23 4.79 11.33 11.80
C ASP A 23 3.62 12.03 11.10
N MET A 24 2.95 11.33 10.20
CA MET A 24 1.72 11.78 9.54
C MET A 24 0.45 11.54 10.37
N GLU A 25 0.63 11.11 11.60
CA GLU A 25 -0.48 10.80 12.53
C GLU A 25 -1.40 9.67 12.05
N MET A 26 -0.82 8.70 11.36
CA MET A 26 -1.53 7.48 10.95
C MET A 26 -1.26 6.35 11.95
N ASP A 27 -2.22 5.46 12.07
CA ASP A 27 -2.12 4.28 12.93
C ASP A 27 -1.67 3.09 12.09
N VAL A 28 -0.40 2.68 12.25
CA VAL A 28 0.13 1.50 11.57
C VAL A 28 -0.34 0.26 12.34
N VAL A 29 -1.40 -0.36 11.87
CA VAL A 29 -2.09 -1.45 12.57
C VAL A 29 -1.45 -2.81 12.35
N GLY A 30 -0.56 -2.94 11.38
CA GLY A 30 0.15 -4.19 11.11
C GLY A 30 1.22 -4.01 10.07
N GLU A 31 2.16 -4.96 10.06
CA GLU A 31 3.27 -5.00 9.11
C GLU A 31 3.48 -6.42 8.63
N GLY A 32 3.71 -6.58 7.33
CA GLY A 32 4.02 -7.86 6.72
C GLY A 32 5.39 -7.84 6.04
N ALA A 33 6.20 -8.87 6.27
CA ALA A 33 7.51 -9.02 5.65
C ALA A 33 7.48 -9.95 4.44
N ASP A 34 6.37 -10.65 4.22
CA ASP A 34 6.18 -11.58 3.10
C ASP A 34 4.71 -11.62 2.70
N TRP A 35 4.44 -12.22 1.55
CA TRP A 35 3.09 -12.31 1.03
C TRP A 35 2.16 -13.19 1.87
N PRO A 36 2.56 -14.40 2.31
CA PRO A 36 1.66 -15.23 3.12
C PRO A 36 1.18 -14.54 4.39
N THR A 37 2.06 -13.83 5.08
CA THR A 37 1.70 -13.05 6.26
C THR A 37 0.71 -11.94 5.90
N THR A 38 0.98 -11.22 4.83
CA THR A 38 0.15 -10.10 4.39
C THR A 38 -1.27 -10.53 4.07
N ILE A 39 -1.45 -11.58 3.25
CA ILE A 39 -2.80 -12.03 2.85
C ILE A 39 -3.55 -12.67 4.02
N ALA A 40 -2.84 -13.22 5.00
CA ALA A 40 -3.45 -13.80 6.18
C ALA A 40 -3.90 -12.75 7.20
N GLU A 41 -3.13 -11.69 7.40
CA GLU A 41 -3.38 -10.70 8.44
C GLU A 41 -4.22 -9.50 8.02
N ALA A 42 -3.94 -8.96 6.83
CA ALA A 42 -4.56 -7.70 6.40
C ALA A 42 -6.09 -7.72 6.40
N PRO A 43 -6.77 -8.78 5.96
CA PRO A 43 -8.23 -8.77 5.93
C PRO A 43 -8.90 -8.64 7.30
N GLY A 44 -8.25 -9.12 8.36
CA GLY A 44 -8.81 -9.10 9.71
C GLY A 44 -8.57 -7.82 10.47
N LEU A 45 -7.81 -6.87 9.94
CA LEU A 45 -7.38 -5.68 10.66
C LEU A 45 -8.24 -4.43 10.41
N GLU A 46 -9.22 -4.51 9.53
CA GLU A 46 -10.08 -3.37 9.18
C GLU A 46 -9.29 -2.11 8.84
N THR A 47 -8.42 -2.23 7.84
CA THR A 47 -7.55 -1.13 7.42
C THR A 47 -8.27 -0.17 6.48
N ASP A 48 -7.89 1.09 6.54
CA ASP A 48 -8.31 2.10 5.56
C ASP A 48 -7.41 2.09 4.34
N ILE A 49 -6.11 1.80 4.55
CA ILE A 49 -5.11 1.80 3.48
C ILE A 49 -4.22 0.57 3.59
N LEU A 50 -3.97 -0.05 2.45
CA LEU A 50 -2.99 -1.12 2.29
C LEU A 50 -1.85 -0.57 1.45
N LEU A 51 -0.65 -0.50 2.01
CA LEU A 51 0.56 -0.02 1.35
C LEU A 51 1.46 -1.21 1.12
N ILE A 52 1.53 -1.68 -0.13
CA ILE A 52 2.14 -2.97 -0.50
C ILE A 52 3.29 -2.75 -1.48
N ASP A 53 4.48 -3.25 -1.14
CA ASP A 53 5.63 -3.23 -2.03
C ASP A 53 5.45 -4.27 -3.15
N TRP A 54 5.62 -3.85 -4.40
CA TRP A 54 5.55 -4.74 -5.56
C TRP A 54 6.51 -5.93 -5.42
N ASP A 55 7.71 -5.70 -4.90
CA ASP A 55 8.74 -6.75 -4.80
C ASP A 55 8.42 -7.83 -3.74
N LEU A 56 7.44 -7.58 -2.88
CA LEU A 56 6.95 -8.56 -1.93
C LEU A 56 5.97 -9.54 -2.57
N LEU A 57 5.35 -9.18 -3.67
CA LEU A 57 4.32 -9.98 -4.32
C LEU A 57 4.91 -11.28 -4.92
N PRO A 58 4.11 -12.37 -4.96
CA PRO A 58 4.58 -13.63 -5.54
C PRO A 58 4.78 -13.56 -7.06
N ILE A 59 5.15 -14.69 -7.66
CA ILE A 59 5.48 -14.80 -9.09
C ILE A 59 4.37 -14.28 -10.00
N GLU A 60 3.12 -14.46 -9.60
CA GLU A 60 1.98 -13.91 -10.33
C GLU A 60 1.40 -12.71 -9.57
N PRO A 61 2.05 -11.54 -9.65
CA PRO A 61 1.67 -10.40 -8.82
C PRO A 61 0.26 -9.88 -9.09
N THR A 62 -0.22 -9.97 -10.33
CA THR A 62 -1.57 -9.50 -10.65
C THR A 62 -2.64 -10.35 -9.97
N GLU A 63 -2.45 -11.67 -9.89
CA GLU A 63 -3.38 -12.54 -9.17
C GLU A 63 -3.35 -12.27 -7.67
N ALA A 64 -2.17 -12.00 -7.11
CA ALA A 64 -2.03 -11.63 -5.71
C ALA A 64 -2.78 -10.32 -5.40
N ILE A 65 -2.64 -9.31 -6.25
CA ILE A 65 -3.34 -8.03 -6.10
C ILE A 65 -4.86 -8.23 -6.15
N LYS A 66 -5.35 -9.04 -7.08
CA LYS A 66 -6.77 -9.37 -7.17
C LYS A 66 -7.28 -10.04 -5.90
N SER A 67 -6.51 -11.00 -5.37
CA SER A 67 -6.86 -11.71 -4.13
C SER A 67 -6.95 -10.74 -2.94
N LEU A 68 -6.00 -9.85 -2.82
CA LEU A 68 -5.99 -8.85 -1.75
C LEU A 68 -7.14 -7.85 -1.92
N ARG A 69 -7.39 -7.40 -3.14
CA ARG A 69 -8.53 -6.52 -3.45
C ARG A 69 -9.85 -7.15 -3.01
N ASN A 70 -10.05 -8.43 -3.34
CA ASN A 70 -11.26 -9.15 -2.99
C ASN A 70 -11.40 -9.37 -1.48
N ALA A 71 -10.27 -9.61 -0.80
CA ALA A 71 -10.27 -9.82 0.66
C ALA A 71 -10.47 -8.53 1.44
N CYS A 72 -10.07 -7.40 0.89
CA CYS A 72 -10.16 -6.08 1.53
C CYS A 72 -10.85 -5.08 0.58
N PRO A 73 -12.15 -5.26 0.31
CA PRO A 73 -12.83 -4.49 -0.74
C PRO A 73 -12.98 -3.00 -0.41
N ALA A 74 -12.98 -2.65 0.87
CA ALA A 74 -13.19 -1.26 1.30
C ALA A 74 -11.90 -0.48 1.49
N ALA A 75 -10.74 -1.15 1.50
CA ALA A 75 -9.46 -0.50 1.72
C ALA A 75 -8.92 0.14 0.44
N LEU A 76 -8.22 1.26 0.61
CA LEU A 76 -7.45 1.89 -0.46
C LEU A 76 -6.18 1.09 -0.67
N LEU A 77 -6.02 0.48 -1.83
CA LEU A 77 -4.87 -0.37 -2.14
C LEU A 77 -3.85 0.41 -2.96
N ILE A 78 -2.70 0.66 -2.35
CA ILE A 78 -1.59 1.42 -2.95
C ILE A 78 -0.40 0.50 -3.12
N ILE A 79 0.14 0.42 -4.33
CA ILE A 79 1.32 -0.39 -4.63
C ILE A 79 2.54 0.52 -4.72
N LEU A 80 3.60 0.16 -3.97
CA LEU A 80 4.89 0.82 -4.05
C LEU A 80 5.71 0.13 -5.15
N ILE A 81 6.15 0.89 -6.15
CA ILE A 81 6.86 0.36 -7.32
C ILE A 81 8.17 1.11 -7.48
N SER A 82 9.30 0.36 -7.52
CA SER A 82 10.63 0.96 -7.65
C SER A 82 10.95 1.43 -9.08
N ARG A 83 10.22 0.88 -10.07
CA ARG A 83 10.40 1.26 -11.48
C ARG A 83 9.07 1.57 -12.12
N LEU A 84 8.98 2.74 -12.73
CA LEU A 84 7.80 3.15 -13.50
C LEU A 84 7.86 2.53 -14.90
N ASP A 85 7.35 1.32 -15.02
CA ASP A 85 7.31 0.56 -16.27
C ASP A 85 5.94 -0.14 -16.41
N ALA A 86 5.89 -1.26 -17.14
CA ALA A 86 4.66 -2.02 -17.35
C ALA A 86 4.01 -2.52 -16.05
N ARG A 87 4.75 -2.58 -14.92
CA ARG A 87 4.22 -3.01 -13.63
C ARG A 87 3.15 -2.06 -13.10
N GLN A 88 3.31 -0.78 -13.36
CA GLN A 88 2.35 0.26 -13.00
C GLN A 88 0.97 -0.06 -13.58
N GLN A 89 0.93 -0.33 -14.88
CA GLN A 89 -0.32 -0.64 -15.57
C GLN A 89 -0.92 -1.96 -15.08
N ALA A 90 -0.06 -2.97 -14.87
CA ALA A 90 -0.50 -4.27 -14.37
C ALA A 90 -1.12 -4.16 -12.97
N ALA A 91 -0.54 -3.37 -12.09
CA ALA A 91 -1.07 -3.16 -10.74
C ALA A 91 -2.46 -2.52 -10.77
N LEU A 92 -2.64 -1.46 -11.56
CA LEU A 92 -3.92 -0.78 -11.68
C LEU A 92 -4.98 -1.69 -12.29
N SER A 93 -4.63 -2.43 -13.33
CA SER A 93 -5.56 -3.36 -13.99
C SER A 93 -5.97 -4.52 -13.08
N ALA A 94 -5.14 -4.90 -12.13
CA ALA A 94 -5.43 -5.99 -11.20
C ALA A 94 -6.30 -5.56 -10.01
N GLY A 95 -6.51 -4.27 -9.80
CA GLY A 95 -7.39 -3.77 -8.74
C GLY A 95 -6.73 -2.85 -7.72
N ALA A 96 -5.48 -2.45 -7.91
CA ALA A 96 -4.87 -1.41 -7.11
C ALA A 96 -5.53 -0.06 -7.43
N ASP A 97 -5.74 0.76 -6.42
CA ASP A 97 -6.32 2.09 -6.62
C ASP A 97 -5.32 3.06 -7.22
N THR A 98 -4.07 2.94 -6.80
CA THR A 98 -2.99 3.77 -7.32
C THR A 98 -1.63 3.14 -7.01
N PHE A 99 -0.57 3.79 -7.46
CA PHE A 99 0.81 3.40 -7.16
C PHE A 99 1.61 4.62 -6.71
N ILE A 100 2.69 4.36 -5.97
CA ILE A 100 3.66 5.39 -5.58
C ILE A 100 5.05 4.87 -5.90
N SER A 101 5.89 5.72 -6.48
CA SER A 101 7.27 5.34 -6.81
C SER A 101 8.15 5.29 -5.55
N LYS A 102 8.84 4.16 -5.35
CA LYS A 102 9.80 3.98 -4.25
C LYS A 102 11.11 4.71 -4.47
N GLY A 103 11.41 5.07 -5.72
CA GLY A 103 12.67 5.74 -6.06
C GLY A 103 12.77 7.17 -5.57
N GLU A 104 11.71 7.70 -4.99
CA GLU A 104 11.68 9.05 -4.46
C GLU A 104 12.10 9.08 -2.98
N THR A 105 12.41 10.28 -2.47
CA THR A 105 12.72 10.45 -1.06
C THR A 105 11.51 10.12 -0.19
N PRO A 106 11.72 9.74 1.10
CA PRO A 106 10.59 9.51 2.01
C PRO A 106 9.64 10.68 2.09
N GLN A 107 10.16 11.89 2.04
CA GLN A 107 9.36 13.12 2.05
C GLN A 107 8.42 13.20 0.84
N ARG A 108 8.91 12.84 -0.36
CA ARG A 108 8.10 12.82 -1.58
C ARG A 108 7.03 11.75 -1.52
N ILE A 109 7.37 10.58 -0.99
CA ILE A 109 6.40 9.50 -0.78
C ILE A 109 5.28 9.99 0.15
N ALA A 110 5.63 10.67 1.24
CA ALA A 110 4.66 11.23 2.17
C ALA A 110 3.75 12.26 1.50
N GLU A 111 4.30 13.14 0.67
CA GLU A 111 3.53 14.14 -0.08
C GLU A 111 2.54 13.48 -1.03
N ARG A 112 2.97 12.45 -1.77
CA ARG A 112 2.10 11.72 -2.68
C ARG A 112 0.99 10.98 -1.94
N LEU A 113 1.32 10.39 -0.81
CA LEU A 113 0.33 9.68 0.00
C LEU A 113 -0.73 10.64 0.53
N LYS A 114 -0.32 11.82 0.99
CA LYS A 114 -1.26 12.88 1.41
C LYS A 114 -2.19 13.29 0.27
N ALA A 115 -1.63 13.47 -0.92
CA ALA A 115 -2.41 13.84 -2.11
C ALA A 115 -3.44 12.77 -2.47
N VAL A 116 -3.06 11.50 -2.43
CA VAL A 116 -3.95 10.37 -2.72
C VAL A 116 -5.10 10.32 -1.69
N ILE A 117 -4.78 10.46 -0.42
CA ILE A 117 -5.78 10.45 0.66
C ILE A 117 -6.78 11.60 0.50
N LEU A 118 -6.27 12.80 0.22
CA LEU A 118 -7.12 13.97 0.00
C LEU A 118 -8.04 13.78 -1.18
N GLU A 119 -7.53 13.27 -2.29
CA GLU A 119 -8.31 12.99 -3.50
C GLU A 119 -9.42 11.98 -3.23
N MET A 120 -9.12 10.90 -2.49
CA MET A 120 -10.11 9.90 -2.14
C MET A 120 -11.19 10.45 -1.20
N ASN A 121 -10.82 11.29 -0.26
CA ASN A 121 -11.78 11.95 0.63
C ASN A 121 -12.72 12.87 -0.13
N ILE A 122 -12.22 13.60 -1.12
CA ILE A 122 -13.05 14.44 -1.99
C ILE A 122 -14.05 13.58 -2.77
N LYS A 123 -13.61 12.46 -3.32
CA LYS A 123 -14.50 11.54 -4.05
C LYS A 123 -15.59 10.94 -3.17
N LYS A 124 -15.33 10.72 -1.90
CA LYS A 124 -16.33 10.21 -0.95
C LYS A 124 -17.41 11.25 -0.61
N ILE A 125 -17.08 12.52 -0.69
CA ILE A 125 -18.00 13.62 -0.39
C ILE A 125 -18.91 13.92 -1.57
N ILE A 126 -18.44 13.70 -2.78
CA ILE A 126 -19.16 13.91 -4.02
C ILE A 126 -19.92 12.65 -4.41
#